data_4dc008e361d8f1605b80f8323cbcabe6
#
_entry.id   4dc008e361d8f1605b80f8323cbcabe6
#
_cell.length_a   1.000
_cell.length_b   1.000
_cell.length_c   1.000
_cell.angle_alpha   90.00
_cell.angle_beta   90.00
_cell.angle_gamma   90.00
#
_symmetry.space_group_name_H-M   'P 1'
#
loop_
_entity.id
_entity.type
_entity.pdbx_description
1 polymer ?
#
loop_
_entity_poly.entity_id
_entity_poly.type
_entity_poly.pdbx_seq_one_letter_code
_entity_poly.pdbx_strand_id
1 'polypeptide(L)'
;MHSEKKKNRFEIDMCNGSIMNKLISFSIPLMISGILQLAFNAVDIVVVGRFSGSESLAAVGSTTALINVFTNLFIGISLGANVLAARFYAAGREKEMSETVHTAITFAIISGVVMALVGLFFSRGALELMGTPDNVINLSTLYMKIYFLGMPFFMLYNYGAAILRAVGDTKRPLLFLIVAGVINACLNLLLVIAFHLGVAGVAIATVTAQFVSCVLVLRCLYKSDSSYQLRFSKLMIKKVYLGQIFQVGIPAGIQSTVINFSNVLLQSSVNSFGSVAMAGYTAANNIFGFLYASINAVTQACMSFTSQNYGVGKWKRMDRVLVDCLILSTTIALILGGGAYLFGPELLKIYTDDSQVISCGMEILLYTTVTYFLCGWMDLFPGSLRGMGKSIVPMILSVIGTVGTRIVWIFGIFPRFRSLKILFISYPVSWIITIILQVICFIFVRRIVYAPLKKREAAV
;
A
#
# COMPACT_ATOMS: atom_id res chain seq x y z
N MET A 1 -32.06 17.10 -21.62
CA MET A 1 -31.38 16.05 -22.41
C MET A 1 -30.02 15.81 -21.78
N HIS A 2 -29.86 14.81 -20.87
CA HIS A 2 -28.56 14.36 -20.42
C HIS A 2 -27.94 13.56 -21.56
N SER A 3 -26.93 14.14 -22.20
CA SER A 3 -26.05 13.41 -23.11
C SER A 3 -25.49 12.21 -22.34
N GLU A 4 -25.83 10.99 -22.74
CA GLU A 4 -25.15 9.77 -22.28
C GLU A 4 -23.66 9.91 -22.64
N LYS A 5 -22.87 10.40 -21.68
CA LYS A 5 -21.39 10.40 -21.84
C LYS A 5 -20.98 8.94 -22.04
N LYS A 6 -20.35 8.61 -23.17
CA LYS A 6 -19.76 7.30 -23.44
C LYS A 6 -18.88 6.92 -22.24
N LYS A 7 -19.38 6.01 -21.38
CA LYS A 7 -18.57 5.42 -20.32
C LYS A 7 -17.35 4.76 -20.95
N ASN A 8 -16.18 5.10 -20.48
CA ASN A 8 -14.96 4.49 -20.95
C ASN A 8 -14.98 2.98 -20.63
N ARG A 9 -14.58 2.10 -21.57
CA ARG A 9 -14.63 0.64 -21.45
C ARG A 9 -13.91 0.09 -20.20
N PHE A 10 -13.03 0.89 -19.61
CA PHE A 10 -12.23 0.50 -18.45
C PHE A 10 -12.85 0.93 -17.11
N GLU A 11 -13.86 1.77 -17.11
CA GLU A 11 -14.49 2.30 -15.89
C GLU A 11 -15.54 1.33 -15.36
N ILE A 12 -15.44 0.99 -14.06
CA ILE A 12 -16.40 0.14 -13.36
C ILE A 12 -17.42 1.04 -12.64
N ASP A 13 -18.71 0.84 -12.92
CA ASP A 13 -19.80 1.49 -12.19
C ASP A 13 -19.96 0.84 -10.81
N MET A 14 -19.49 1.52 -9.76
CA MET A 14 -19.53 1.01 -8.40
C MET A 14 -20.88 1.23 -7.70
N CYS A 15 -21.73 2.08 -8.29
CA CYS A 15 -22.99 2.51 -7.66
C CYS A 15 -24.19 1.65 -8.05
N ASN A 16 -24.12 0.83 -9.12
CA ASN A 16 -25.23 0.02 -9.60
C ASN A 16 -24.80 -1.44 -9.86
N GLY A 17 -25.75 -2.35 -10.06
CA GLY A 17 -25.54 -3.76 -10.41
C GLY A 17 -24.90 -4.60 -9.31
N SER A 18 -24.37 -5.78 -9.66
CA SER A 18 -23.74 -6.72 -8.73
C SER A 18 -22.49 -6.15 -8.07
N ILE A 19 -22.44 -6.17 -6.75
CA ILE A 19 -21.29 -5.66 -5.99
C ILE A 19 -20.13 -6.66 -6.08
N MET A 20 -20.35 -7.93 -5.75
CA MET A 20 -19.32 -8.96 -5.68
C MET A 20 -18.55 -9.10 -7.00
N ASN A 21 -19.24 -9.23 -8.15
CA ASN A 21 -18.57 -9.38 -9.45
C ASN A 21 -17.70 -8.17 -9.79
N LYS A 22 -18.17 -6.98 -9.44
CA LYS A 22 -17.44 -5.73 -9.68
C LYS A 22 -16.26 -5.57 -8.72
N LEU A 23 -16.40 -5.98 -7.46
CA LEU A 23 -15.30 -6.03 -6.50
C LEU A 23 -14.19 -6.97 -6.98
N ILE A 24 -14.54 -8.17 -7.45
CA ILE A 24 -13.56 -9.12 -8.00
C ILE A 24 -12.85 -8.49 -9.22
N SER A 25 -13.61 -7.96 -10.18
CA SER A 25 -13.05 -7.34 -11.39
C SER A 25 -12.15 -6.13 -11.09
N PHE A 26 -12.43 -5.40 -10.00
CA PHE A 26 -11.64 -4.27 -9.55
C PHE A 26 -10.40 -4.71 -8.75
N SER A 27 -10.55 -5.72 -7.88
CA SER A 27 -9.48 -6.18 -6.97
C SER A 27 -8.40 -6.99 -7.68
N ILE A 28 -8.75 -7.85 -8.66
CA ILE A 28 -7.78 -8.69 -9.36
C ILE A 28 -6.61 -7.88 -9.98
N PRO A 29 -6.86 -6.79 -10.76
CA PRO A 29 -5.74 -6.00 -11.29
C PRO A 29 -4.90 -5.35 -10.19
N LEU A 30 -5.50 -4.96 -9.07
CA LEU A 30 -4.76 -4.41 -7.93
C LEU A 30 -3.91 -5.46 -7.21
N MET A 31 -4.43 -6.68 -7.05
CA MET A 31 -3.67 -7.82 -6.51
C MET A 31 -2.45 -8.10 -7.38
N ILE A 32 -2.65 -8.22 -8.69
CA ILE A 32 -1.55 -8.44 -9.64
C ILE A 32 -0.54 -7.30 -9.58
N SER A 33 -1.00 -6.04 -9.48
CA SER A 33 -0.12 -4.88 -9.33
C SER A 33 0.75 -4.96 -8.08
N GLY A 34 0.16 -5.32 -6.94
CA GLY A 34 0.89 -5.48 -5.68
C GLY A 34 1.93 -6.62 -5.73
N ILE A 35 1.55 -7.77 -6.29
CA ILE A 35 2.44 -8.93 -6.49
C ILE A 35 3.60 -8.57 -7.42
N LEU A 36 3.33 -7.88 -8.54
CA LEU A 36 4.37 -7.44 -9.46
C LEU A 36 5.34 -6.45 -8.83
N GLN A 37 4.88 -5.52 -8.00
CA GLN A 37 5.77 -4.61 -7.28
C GLN A 37 6.73 -5.37 -6.35
N LEU A 38 6.25 -6.38 -5.64
CA LEU A 38 7.11 -7.24 -4.81
C LEU A 38 8.10 -8.03 -5.66
N ALA A 39 7.66 -8.57 -6.82
CA ALA A 39 8.54 -9.29 -7.72
C ALA A 39 9.63 -8.38 -8.31
N PHE A 40 9.32 -7.15 -8.69
CA PHE A 40 10.31 -6.21 -9.20
C PHE A 40 11.34 -5.82 -8.13
N ASN A 41 10.90 -5.57 -6.89
CA ASN A 41 11.82 -5.34 -5.78
C ASN A 41 12.74 -6.55 -5.53
N ALA A 42 12.22 -7.77 -5.66
CA ALA A 42 13.02 -8.98 -5.54
C ALA A 42 14.06 -9.08 -6.67
N VAL A 43 13.70 -8.74 -7.91
CA VAL A 43 14.65 -8.69 -9.05
C VAL A 43 15.77 -7.70 -8.78
N ASP A 44 15.46 -6.49 -8.30
CA ASP A 44 16.44 -5.46 -7.94
C ASP A 44 17.47 -6.01 -6.93
N ILE A 45 16.98 -6.65 -5.86
CA ILE A 45 17.83 -7.23 -4.80
C ILE A 45 18.69 -8.37 -5.35
N VAL A 46 18.15 -9.27 -6.17
CA VAL A 46 18.89 -10.40 -6.75
C VAL A 46 19.97 -9.91 -7.71
N VAL A 47 19.66 -8.93 -8.56
CA VAL A 47 20.64 -8.38 -9.52
C VAL A 47 21.80 -7.72 -8.77
N VAL A 48 21.50 -6.88 -7.76
CA VAL A 48 22.55 -6.25 -6.94
C VAL A 48 23.39 -7.30 -6.23
N GLY A 49 22.75 -8.25 -5.55
CA GLY A 49 23.46 -9.25 -4.72
C GLY A 49 24.35 -10.18 -5.55
N ARG A 50 23.92 -10.59 -6.75
CA ARG A 50 24.70 -11.49 -7.60
C ARG A 50 25.81 -10.81 -8.40
N PHE A 51 25.59 -9.58 -8.86
CA PHE A 51 26.47 -8.93 -9.83
C PHE A 51 27.24 -7.73 -9.30
N SER A 52 26.87 -7.17 -8.11
CA SER A 52 27.52 -6.00 -7.53
C SER A 52 28.17 -6.24 -6.16
N GLY A 53 28.05 -7.46 -5.63
CA GLY A 53 28.69 -7.87 -4.38
C GLY A 53 27.91 -7.51 -3.10
N SER A 54 28.42 -7.99 -1.97
CA SER A 54 27.75 -7.91 -0.66
C SER A 54 27.62 -6.48 -0.13
N GLU A 55 28.58 -5.60 -0.39
CA GLU A 55 28.53 -4.19 0.04
C GLU A 55 27.42 -3.43 -0.67
N SER A 56 27.23 -3.67 -1.97
CA SER A 56 26.15 -3.08 -2.75
C SER A 56 24.77 -3.58 -2.27
N LEU A 57 24.66 -4.86 -1.93
CA LEU A 57 23.44 -5.43 -1.35
C LEU A 57 23.14 -4.81 0.02
N ALA A 58 24.15 -4.67 0.87
CA ALA A 58 24.02 -4.01 2.17
C ALA A 58 23.63 -2.53 2.01
N ALA A 59 24.15 -1.84 1.00
CA ALA A 59 23.80 -0.45 0.71
C ALA A 59 22.32 -0.29 0.34
N VAL A 60 21.78 -1.12 -0.55
CA VAL A 60 20.35 -1.11 -0.90
C VAL A 60 19.49 -1.47 0.31
N GLY A 61 19.89 -2.49 1.08
CA GLY A 61 19.17 -2.94 2.27
C GLY A 61 19.08 -1.86 3.35
N SER A 62 20.17 -1.15 3.65
CA SER A 62 20.22 -0.11 4.68
C SER A 62 19.31 1.10 4.38
N THR A 63 19.08 1.40 3.09
CA THR A 63 18.24 2.53 2.67
C THR A 63 16.75 2.22 2.65
N THR A 64 16.38 0.94 2.57
CA THR A 64 14.99 0.49 2.37
C THR A 64 14.04 0.99 3.47
N ALA A 65 14.47 0.99 4.73
CA ALA A 65 13.65 1.44 5.85
C ALA A 65 13.29 2.93 5.73
N LEU A 66 14.26 3.79 5.42
CA LEU A 66 14.02 5.23 5.24
C LEU A 66 13.11 5.51 4.04
N ILE A 67 13.40 4.86 2.91
CA ILE A 67 12.60 5.00 1.70
C ILE A 67 11.15 4.60 1.98
N ASN A 68 10.92 3.49 2.69
CA ASN A 68 9.57 3.00 3.01
C ASN A 68 8.79 3.95 3.92
N VAL A 69 9.43 4.64 4.87
CA VAL A 69 8.76 5.64 5.71
C VAL A 69 8.15 6.74 4.85
N PHE A 70 8.93 7.33 3.96
CA PHE A 70 8.45 8.41 3.09
C PHE A 70 7.46 7.92 2.06
N THR A 71 7.74 6.82 1.37
CA THR A 71 6.87 6.29 0.32
C THR A 71 5.50 5.89 0.88
N ASN A 72 5.44 5.21 2.03
CA ASN A 72 4.18 4.83 2.67
C ASN A 72 3.36 6.05 3.12
N LEU A 73 4.00 7.11 3.62
CA LEU A 73 3.29 8.34 3.97
C LEU A 73 2.60 8.95 2.73
N PHE A 74 3.32 9.09 1.62
CA PHE A 74 2.76 9.71 0.42
C PHE A 74 1.78 8.80 -0.35
N ILE A 75 1.99 7.47 -0.32
CA ILE A 75 0.97 6.52 -0.77
C ILE A 75 -0.31 6.70 0.06
N GLY A 76 -0.20 6.82 1.39
CA GLY A 76 -1.34 7.12 2.27
C GLY A 76 -2.06 8.41 1.87
N ILE A 77 -1.32 9.49 1.60
CA ILE A 77 -1.93 10.77 1.17
C ILE A 77 -2.63 10.62 -0.18
N SER A 78 -2.08 9.81 -1.11
CA SER A 78 -2.74 9.53 -2.40
C SER A 78 -4.08 8.81 -2.26
N LEU A 79 -4.28 8.01 -1.18
CA LEU A 79 -5.59 7.41 -0.87
C LEU A 79 -6.63 8.49 -0.56
N GLY A 80 -6.24 9.61 0.06
CA GLY A 80 -7.12 10.75 0.26
C GLY A 80 -7.60 11.36 -1.06
N ALA A 81 -6.72 11.47 -2.04
CA ALA A 81 -7.10 11.91 -3.39
C ALA A 81 -8.06 10.92 -4.07
N ASN A 82 -7.83 9.60 -3.92
CA ASN A 82 -8.76 8.57 -4.41
C ASN A 82 -10.15 8.73 -3.80
N VAL A 83 -10.27 8.84 -2.48
CA VAL A 83 -11.54 8.96 -1.77
C VAL A 83 -12.31 10.20 -2.22
N LEU A 84 -11.63 11.33 -2.33
CA LEU A 84 -12.29 12.58 -2.70
C LEU A 84 -12.74 12.58 -4.17
N ALA A 85 -11.86 12.12 -5.07
CA ALA A 85 -12.17 11.98 -6.49
C ALA A 85 -13.33 10.99 -6.72
N ALA A 86 -13.32 9.82 -6.04
CA ALA A 86 -14.39 8.83 -6.15
C ALA A 86 -15.75 9.39 -5.73
N ARG A 87 -15.79 10.18 -4.66
CA ARG A 87 -17.00 10.85 -4.16
C ARG A 87 -17.57 11.83 -5.18
N PHE A 88 -16.74 12.73 -5.71
CA PHE A 88 -17.19 13.76 -6.65
C PHE A 88 -17.53 13.16 -8.02
N TYR A 89 -16.78 12.16 -8.46
CA TYR A 89 -17.08 11.44 -9.70
C TYR A 89 -18.46 10.80 -9.67
N ALA A 90 -18.78 10.04 -8.64
CA ALA A 90 -20.08 9.37 -8.51
C ALA A 90 -21.23 10.36 -8.32
N ALA A 91 -21.00 11.48 -7.62
CA ALA A 91 -22.00 12.54 -7.43
C ALA A 91 -22.23 13.41 -8.68
N GLY A 92 -21.51 13.20 -9.77
CA GLY A 92 -21.60 14.01 -11.00
C GLY A 92 -21.12 15.46 -10.83
N ARG A 93 -20.32 15.74 -9.79
CA ARG A 93 -19.81 17.07 -9.46
C ARG A 93 -18.51 17.35 -10.25
N GLU A 94 -18.69 17.68 -11.55
CA GLU A 94 -17.60 17.78 -12.52
C GLU A 94 -16.55 18.85 -12.15
N LYS A 95 -16.99 20.01 -11.65
CA LYS A 95 -16.10 21.11 -11.26
C LYS A 95 -15.20 20.69 -10.10
N GLU A 96 -15.81 20.14 -9.05
CA GLU A 96 -15.08 19.70 -7.86
C GLU A 96 -14.17 18.50 -8.17
N MET A 97 -14.60 17.60 -9.06
CA MET A 97 -13.75 16.51 -9.55
C MET A 97 -12.52 17.07 -10.26
N SER A 98 -12.70 18.00 -11.20
CA SER A 98 -11.59 18.65 -11.92
C SER A 98 -10.65 19.38 -10.96
N GLU A 99 -11.18 20.18 -10.02
CA GLU A 99 -10.37 20.91 -9.05
C GLU A 99 -9.60 19.95 -8.10
N THR A 100 -10.20 18.82 -7.74
CA THR A 100 -9.54 17.77 -6.94
C THR A 100 -8.38 17.13 -7.71
N VAL A 101 -8.58 16.78 -8.98
CA VAL A 101 -7.54 16.20 -9.83
C VAL A 101 -6.34 17.15 -9.96
N HIS A 102 -6.60 18.43 -10.31
CA HIS A 102 -5.54 19.41 -10.49
C HIS A 102 -4.82 19.72 -9.18
N THR A 103 -5.54 19.79 -8.05
CA THR A 103 -4.94 19.96 -6.71
C THR A 103 -4.06 18.77 -6.34
N ALA A 104 -4.52 17.53 -6.56
CA ALA A 104 -3.78 16.31 -6.25
C ALA A 104 -2.49 16.20 -7.08
N ILE A 105 -2.56 16.44 -8.38
CA ILE A 105 -1.40 16.39 -9.27
C ILE A 105 -0.40 17.53 -8.98
N THR A 106 -0.88 18.75 -8.74
CA THR A 106 -0.01 19.87 -8.34
C THR A 106 0.70 19.58 -7.02
N PHE A 107 -0.02 19.04 -6.04
CA PHE A 107 0.59 18.63 -4.77
C PHE A 107 1.62 17.52 -4.96
N ALA A 108 1.35 16.53 -5.83
CA ALA A 108 2.31 15.47 -6.15
C ALA A 108 3.61 16.02 -6.75
N ILE A 109 3.52 17.02 -7.65
CA ILE A 109 4.71 17.67 -8.22
C ILE A 109 5.51 18.37 -7.11
N ILE A 110 4.85 19.25 -6.33
CA ILE A 110 5.53 20.06 -5.32
C ILE A 110 6.15 19.17 -4.25
N SER A 111 5.38 18.23 -3.69
CA SER A 111 5.88 17.32 -2.65
C SER A 111 6.98 16.40 -3.17
N GLY A 112 6.89 15.94 -4.42
CA GLY A 112 7.91 15.16 -5.07
C GLY A 112 9.23 15.91 -5.22
N VAL A 113 9.17 17.17 -5.69
CA VAL A 113 10.35 18.03 -5.80
C VAL A 113 10.94 18.34 -4.41
N VAL A 114 10.11 18.65 -3.43
CA VAL A 114 10.59 18.86 -2.05
C VAL A 114 11.29 17.62 -1.52
N MET A 115 10.72 16.42 -1.73
CA MET A 115 11.36 15.18 -1.31
C MET A 115 12.64 14.87 -2.06
N ALA A 116 12.72 15.20 -3.35
CA ALA A 116 13.97 15.07 -4.11
C ALA A 116 15.08 15.96 -3.50
N LEU A 117 14.76 17.21 -3.16
CA LEU A 117 15.70 18.11 -2.49
C LEU A 117 16.09 17.60 -1.10
N VAL A 118 15.11 17.17 -0.29
CA VAL A 118 15.39 16.55 1.03
C VAL A 118 16.34 15.36 0.87
N GLY A 119 16.08 14.46 -0.07
CA GLY A 119 16.94 13.31 -0.34
C GLY A 119 18.34 13.72 -0.77
N LEU A 120 18.48 14.72 -1.63
CA LEU A 120 19.80 15.19 -2.08
C LEU A 120 20.67 15.73 -0.94
N PHE A 121 20.07 16.52 -0.03
CA PHE A 121 20.83 17.22 1.00
C PHE A 121 20.96 16.41 2.30
N PHE A 122 19.96 15.61 2.68
CA PHE A 122 19.88 14.98 3.99
C PHE A 122 20.15 13.47 3.99
N SER A 123 20.30 12.81 2.82
CA SER A 123 20.50 11.35 2.75
C SER A 123 21.67 10.86 3.59
N ARG A 124 22.82 11.52 3.51
CA ARG A 124 24.01 11.11 4.26
C ARG A 124 23.79 11.23 5.76
N GLY A 125 23.34 12.40 6.24
CA GLY A 125 23.09 12.61 7.67
C GLY A 125 22.05 11.64 8.26
N ALA A 126 21.00 11.31 7.49
CA ALA A 126 20.00 10.32 7.91
C ALA A 126 20.61 8.91 8.05
N LEU A 127 21.49 8.50 7.13
CA LEU A 127 22.18 7.21 7.19
C LEU A 127 23.22 7.15 8.33
N GLU A 128 23.91 8.24 8.60
CA GLU A 128 24.81 8.37 9.76
C GLU A 128 24.04 8.21 11.08
N LEU A 129 22.89 8.88 11.22
CA LEU A 129 22.01 8.73 12.39
C LEU A 129 21.49 7.30 12.58
N MET A 130 21.34 6.54 11.49
CA MET A 130 20.94 5.12 11.55
C MET A 130 22.10 4.17 11.86
N GLY A 131 23.34 4.67 12.00
CA GLY A 131 24.52 3.86 12.26
C GLY A 131 24.94 3.00 11.06
N THR A 132 24.76 3.50 9.84
CA THR A 132 25.20 2.80 8.62
C THR A 132 26.74 2.69 8.63
N PRO A 133 27.34 1.48 8.42
CA PRO A 133 28.78 1.29 8.45
C PRO A 133 29.53 2.11 7.39
N ASP A 134 30.77 2.57 7.74
CA ASP A 134 31.57 3.45 6.89
C ASP A 134 31.93 2.86 5.52
N ASN A 135 32.07 1.55 5.41
CA ASN A 135 32.34 0.86 4.15
C ASN A 135 31.14 0.84 3.19
N VAL A 136 29.93 1.06 3.68
CA VAL A 136 28.69 0.98 2.91
C VAL A 136 28.04 2.36 2.70
N ILE A 137 28.30 3.33 3.60
CA ILE A 137 27.59 4.61 3.66
C ILE A 137 27.68 5.42 2.36
N ASN A 138 28.78 5.36 1.65
CA ASN A 138 28.95 6.10 0.38
C ASN A 138 28.04 5.51 -0.71
N LEU A 139 27.95 4.18 -0.82
CA LEU A 139 27.07 3.48 -1.75
C LEU A 139 25.60 3.70 -1.39
N SER A 140 25.26 3.60 -0.10
CA SER A 140 23.92 3.88 0.42
C SER A 140 23.49 5.32 0.12
N THR A 141 24.37 6.27 0.34
CA THR A 141 24.10 7.69 0.05
C THR A 141 23.88 7.93 -1.44
N LEU A 142 24.69 7.32 -2.30
CA LEU A 142 24.53 7.42 -3.76
C LEU A 142 23.20 6.84 -4.21
N TYR A 143 22.85 5.61 -3.76
CA TYR A 143 21.58 4.96 -4.07
C TYR A 143 20.39 5.84 -3.63
N MET A 144 20.43 6.30 -2.39
CA MET A 144 19.36 7.09 -1.81
C MET A 144 19.17 8.43 -2.54
N LYS A 145 20.26 9.13 -2.87
CA LYS A 145 20.18 10.38 -3.66
C LYS A 145 19.53 10.17 -5.02
N ILE A 146 19.96 9.13 -5.76
CA ILE A 146 19.38 8.81 -7.07
C ILE A 146 17.90 8.44 -6.92
N TYR A 147 17.56 7.60 -5.94
CA TYR A 147 16.17 7.19 -5.68
C TYR A 147 15.27 8.39 -5.38
N PHE A 148 15.72 9.31 -4.52
CA PHE A 148 14.95 10.51 -4.17
C PHE A 148 14.78 11.48 -5.34
N LEU A 149 15.72 11.55 -6.29
CA LEU A 149 15.52 12.27 -7.56
C LEU A 149 14.34 11.71 -8.36
N GLY A 150 13.99 10.44 -8.18
CA GLY A 150 12.81 9.79 -8.76
C GLY A 150 11.50 10.09 -8.06
N MET A 151 11.50 10.68 -6.86
CA MET A 151 10.30 10.90 -6.06
C MET A 151 9.19 11.71 -6.77
N PRO A 152 9.49 12.73 -7.58
CA PRO A 152 8.45 13.40 -8.35
C PRO A 152 7.68 12.45 -9.26
N PHE A 153 8.36 11.54 -9.93
CA PHE A 153 7.76 10.55 -10.84
C PHE A 153 6.95 9.50 -10.07
N PHE A 154 7.51 9.02 -8.95
CA PHE A 154 6.83 8.10 -8.04
C PHE A 154 5.52 8.69 -7.52
N MET A 155 5.54 9.93 -7.05
CA MET A 155 4.34 10.60 -6.55
C MET A 155 3.31 10.83 -7.64
N LEU A 156 3.71 11.35 -8.79
CA LEU A 156 2.82 11.58 -9.92
C LEU A 156 2.13 10.29 -10.38
N TYR A 157 2.87 9.18 -10.45
CA TYR A 157 2.27 7.88 -10.76
C TYR A 157 1.23 7.47 -9.70
N ASN A 158 1.57 7.54 -8.40
CA ASN A 158 0.66 7.12 -7.33
C ASN A 158 -0.62 7.96 -7.27
N TYR A 159 -0.52 9.27 -7.40
CA TYR A 159 -1.69 10.15 -7.41
C TYR A 159 -2.52 9.99 -8.68
N GLY A 160 -1.89 9.87 -9.84
CA GLY A 160 -2.57 9.60 -11.10
C GLY A 160 -3.30 8.25 -11.10
N ALA A 161 -2.63 7.19 -10.61
CA ALA A 161 -3.25 5.88 -10.42
C ALA A 161 -4.39 5.91 -9.38
N ALA A 162 -4.28 6.71 -8.30
CA ALA A 162 -5.33 6.92 -7.33
C ALA A 162 -6.59 7.55 -7.96
N ILE A 163 -6.41 8.52 -8.86
CA ILE A 163 -7.50 9.14 -9.63
C ILE A 163 -8.17 8.11 -10.56
N LEU A 164 -7.39 7.30 -11.29
CA LEU A 164 -7.94 6.25 -12.16
C LEU A 164 -8.71 5.18 -11.34
N ARG A 165 -8.17 4.76 -10.20
CA ARG A 165 -8.88 3.86 -9.28
C ARG A 165 -10.19 4.48 -8.76
N ALA A 166 -10.20 5.77 -8.49
CA ALA A 166 -11.40 6.49 -8.04
C ALA A 166 -12.57 6.41 -9.02
N VAL A 167 -12.31 6.37 -10.31
CA VAL A 167 -13.33 6.25 -11.37
C VAL A 167 -13.59 4.78 -11.79
N GLY A 168 -12.95 3.82 -11.12
CA GLY A 168 -13.18 2.40 -11.37
C GLY A 168 -12.18 1.74 -12.32
N ASP A 169 -11.13 2.44 -12.74
CA ASP A 169 -10.13 1.90 -13.65
C ASP A 169 -8.89 1.42 -12.90
N THR A 170 -8.77 0.12 -12.77
CA THR A 170 -7.60 -0.55 -12.19
C THR A 170 -6.72 -1.23 -13.24
N LYS A 171 -7.25 -1.43 -14.46
CA LYS A 171 -6.56 -2.16 -15.52
C LYS A 171 -5.45 -1.32 -16.16
N ARG A 172 -5.71 -0.02 -16.43
CA ARG A 172 -4.69 0.86 -17.03
C ARG A 172 -3.49 1.08 -16.09
N PRO A 173 -3.66 1.40 -14.78
CA PRO A 173 -2.53 1.44 -13.84
C PRO A 173 -1.72 0.16 -13.78
N LEU A 174 -2.36 -1.03 -13.81
CA LEU A 174 -1.67 -2.31 -13.89
C LEU A 174 -0.82 -2.41 -15.18
N LEU A 175 -1.39 -2.06 -16.33
CA LEU A 175 -0.66 -2.11 -17.59
C LEU A 175 0.57 -1.20 -17.57
N PHE A 176 0.43 0.02 -17.03
CA PHE A 176 1.55 0.96 -16.90
C PHE A 176 2.65 0.40 -16.00
N LEU A 177 2.26 -0.28 -14.92
CA LEU A 177 3.20 -0.93 -14.01
C LEU A 177 3.93 -2.11 -14.69
N ILE A 178 3.23 -2.93 -15.50
CA ILE A 178 3.85 -4.03 -16.25
C ILE A 178 4.91 -3.47 -17.20
N VAL A 179 4.57 -2.44 -18.00
CA VAL A 179 5.51 -1.82 -18.93
C VAL A 179 6.73 -1.27 -18.18
N ALA A 180 6.49 -0.51 -17.11
CA ALA A 180 7.56 0.05 -16.29
C ALA A 180 8.45 -1.04 -15.66
N GLY A 181 7.85 -2.12 -15.17
CA GLY A 181 8.58 -3.22 -14.55
C GLY A 181 9.45 -4.01 -15.53
N VAL A 182 8.97 -4.24 -16.76
CA VAL A 182 9.79 -4.85 -17.81
C VAL A 182 10.98 -3.96 -18.14
N ILE A 183 10.76 -2.65 -18.29
CA ILE A 183 11.84 -1.68 -18.52
C ILE A 183 12.82 -1.66 -17.36
N ASN A 184 12.33 -1.68 -16.10
CA ASN A 184 13.18 -1.76 -14.91
C ASN A 184 14.08 -3.00 -14.94
N ALA A 185 13.51 -4.19 -15.18
CA ALA A 185 14.27 -5.44 -15.24
C ALA A 185 15.33 -5.42 -16.35
N CYS A 186 14.96 -4.97 -17.55
CA CYS A 186 15.90 -4.86 -18.67
C CYS A 186 17.03 -3.86 -18.37
N LEU A 187 16.70 -2.71 -17.79
CA LEU A 187 17.70 -1.70 -17.45
C LEU A 187 18.59 -2.14 -16.29
N ASN A 188 18.06 -2.85 -15.30
CA ASN A 188 18.86 -3.45 -14.23
C ASN A 188 19.94 -4.37 -14.79
N LEU A 189 19.55 -5.30 -15.67
CA LEU A 189 20.50 -6.21 -16.31
C LEU A 189 21.54 -5.44 -17.14
N LEU A 190 21.10 -4.47 -17.94
CA LEU A 190 21.97 -3.66 -18.80
C LEU A 190 22.96 -2.80 -17.97
N LEU A 191 22.44 -2.01 -17.01
CA LEU A 191 23.26 -1.04 -16.26
C LEU A 191 24.19 -1.72 -15.24
N VAL A 192 23.73 -2.81 -14.62
CA VAL A 192 24.54 -3.53 -13.61
C VAL A 192 25.51 -4.50 -14.26
N ILE A 193 25.10 -5.28 -15.26
CA ILE A 193 25.93 -6.33 -15.85
C ILE A 193 26.82 -5.77 -16.97
N ALA A 194 26.25 -5.03 -17.94
CA ALA A 194 27.02 -4.55 -19.10
C ALA A 194 27.82 -3.28 -18.77
N PHE A 195 27.23 -2.33 -18.02
CA PHE A 195 27.90 -1.05 -17.70
C PHE A 195 28.60 -1.06 -16.33
N HIS A 196 28.45 -2.11 -15.52
CA HIS A 196 29.06 -2.26 -14.19
C HIS A 196 28.81 -1.10 -13.22
N LEU A 197 27.63 -0.45 -13.33
CA LEU A 197 27.27 0.71 -12.49
C LEU A 197 26.85 0.32 -11.07
N GLY A 198 26.79 -0.96 -10.73
CA GLY A 198 26.47 -1.44 -9.39
C GLY A 198 25.17 -0.86 -8.82
N VAL A 199 25.27 -0.31 -7.61
CA VAL A 199 24.14 0.30 -6.88
C VAL A 199 23.49 1.46 -7.67
N ALA A 200 24.32 2.29 -8.35
CA ALA A 200 23.80 3.40 -9.16
C ALA A 200 22.97 2.90 -10.34
N GLY A 201 23.39 1.79 -10.97
CA GLY A 201 22.66 1.18 -12.08
C GLY A 201 21.23 0.79 -11.70
N VAL A 202 21.05 0.13 -10.53
CA VAL A 202 19.73 -0.26 -10.03
C VAL A 202 18.87 0.95 -9.68
N ALA A 203 19.45 1.96 -9.03
CA ALA A 203 18.70 3.18 -8.71
C ALA A 203 18.25 3.92 -9.98
N ILE A 204 19.09 4.04 -11.00
CA ILE A 204 18.76 4.66 -12.29
C ILE A 204 17.66 3.84 -13.02
N ALA A 205 17.76 2.50 -13.02
CA ALA A 205 16.74 1.64 -13.61
C ALA A 205 15.37 1.86 -12.96
N THR A 206 15.34 1.91 -11.63
CA THR A 206 14.11 2.13 -10.86
C THR A 206 13.51 3.53 -11.14
N VAL A 207 14.33 4.57 -11.13
CA VAL A 207 13.87 5.94 -11.43
C VAL A 207 13.36 6.05 -12.87
N THR A 208 14.04 5.42 -13.83
CA THR A 208 13.59 5.41 -15.24
C THR A 208 12.26 4.68 -15.39
N ALA A 209 12.06 3.56 -14.72
CA ALA A 209 10.79 2.85 -14.70
C ALA A 209 9.65 3.69 -14.08
N GLN A 210 9.94 4.39 -12.99
CA GLN A 210 9.00 5.35 -12.38
C GLN A 210 8.66 6.50 -13.31
N PHE A 211 9.64 7.04 -14.05
CA PHE A 211 9.42 8.07 -15.06
C PHE A 211 8.48 7.56 -16.17
N VAL A 212 8.72 6.36 -16.71
CA VAL A 212 7.86 5.78 -17.74
C VAL A 212 6.42 5.60 -17.24
N SER A 213 6.22 5.02 -16.05
CA SER A 213 4.88 4.85 -15.48
C SER A 213 4.18 6.20 -15.23
N CYS A 214 4.93 7.21 -14.79
CA CYS A 214 4.46 8.58 -14.63
C CYS A 214 3.96 9.18 -15.97
N VAL A 215 4.76 9.08 -17.01
CA VAL A 215 4.40 9.59 -18.36
C VAL A 215 3.13 8.90 -18.88
N LEU A 216 3.03 7.58 -18.71
CA LEU A 216 1.87 6.80 -19.15
C LEU A 216 0.59 7.21 -18.41
N VAL A 217 0.65 7.39 -17.10
CA VAL A 217 -0.53 7.79 -16.32
C VAL A 217 -0.94 9.22 -16.60
N LEU A 218 0.00 10.15 -16.73
CA LEU A 218 -0.29 11.55 -17.07
C LEU A 218 -0.88 11.67 -18.47
N ARG A 219 -0.32 10.94 -19.46
CA ARG A 219 -0.87 10.88 -20.82
C ARG A 219 -2.30 10.32 -20.83
N CYS A 220 -2.56 9.31 -19.99
CA CYS A 220 -3.90 8.73 -19.85
C CYS A 220 -4.90 9.76 -19.31
N LEU A 221 -4.54 10.51 -18.26
CA LEU A 221 -5.39 11.56 -17.69
C LEU A 221 -5.57 12.74 -18.65
N TYR A 222 -4.52 13.13 -19.35
CA TYR A 222 -4.56 14.23 -20.33
C TYR A 222 -5.49 13.93 -21.52
N LYS A 223 -5.45 12.69 -22.03
CA LYS A 223 -6.27 12.25 -23.19
C LYS A 223 -7.69 11.84 -22.83
N SER A 224 -8.07 11.90 -21.55
CA SER A 224 -9.43 11.57 -21.11
C SER A 224 -10.40 12.70 -21.48
N ASP A 225 -11.58 12.35 -22.00
CA ASP A 225 -12.68 13.30 -22.30
C ASP A 225 -13.69 13.37 -21.14
N SER A 226 -13.29 13.03 -19.94
CA SER A 226 -14.13 12.94 -18.74
C SER A 226 -13.83 14.07 -17.74
N SER A 227 -14.66 14.19 -16.70
CA SER A 227 -14.49 15.20 -15.63
C SER A 227 -13.16 15.14 -14.88
N TYR A 228 -12.42 14.04 -14.99
CA TYR A 228 -11.07 13.86 -14.43
C TYR A 228 -9.94 14.17 -15.43
N GLN A 229 -10.25 14.81 -16.59
CA GLN A 229 -9.24 15.23 -17.54
C GLN A 229 -8.21 16.16 -16.91
N LEU A 230 -6.93 15.82 -17.06
CA LEU A 230 -5.83 16.68 -16.63
C LEU A 230 -5.54 17.72 -17.71
N ARG A 231 -5.55 19.00 -17.35
CA ARG A 231 -5.12 20.11 -18.20
C ARG A 231 -4.01 20.86 -17.49
N PHE A 232 -2.81 20.86 -18.06
CA PHE A 232 -1.64 21.50 -17.43
C PHE A 232 -1.84 23.00 -17.17
N SER A 233 -2.63 23.69 -18.00
CA SER A 233 -2.99 25.10 -17.81
C SER A 233 -3.89 25.38 -16.60
N LYS A 234 -4.51 24.34 -16.04
CA LYS A 234 -5.39 24.43 -14.87
C LYS A 234 -4.77 23.92 -13.58
N LEU A 235 -3.46 23.63 -13.58
CA LEU A 235 -2.76 23.22 -12.37
C LEU A 235 -2.86 24.31 -11.31
N MET A 236 -3.42 23.93 -10.14
CA MET A 236 -3.62 24.82 -9.01
C MET A 236 -3.77 24.03 -7.72
N ILE A 237 -3.53 24.66 -6.61
CA ILE A 237 -3.85 24.11 -5.28
C ILE A 237 -5.07 24.83 -4.73
N LYS A 238 -6.16 24.10 -4.57
CA LYS A 238 -7.33 24.57 -3.81
C LYS A 238 -7.22 24.06 -2.38
N LYS A 239 -6.99 24.98 -1.42
CA LYS A 239 -6.77 24.64 -0.01
C LYS A 239 -7.88 23.76 0.59
N VAL A 240 -9.14 23.97 0.17
CA VAL A 240 -10.29 23.17 0.63
C VAL A 240 -10.13 21.70 0.26
N TYR A 241 -9.80 21.39 -1.00
CA TYR A 241 -9.65 20.00 -1.44
C TYR A 241 -8.35 19.38 -0.93
N LEU A 242 -7.26 20.13 -0.87
CA LEU A 242 -6.02 19.69 -0.26
C LEU A 242 -6.22 19.31 1.22
N GLY A 243 -6.95 20.15 1.97
CA GLY A 243 -7.31 19.86 3.37
C GLY A 243 -8.11 18.56 3.51
N GLN A 244 -9.08 18.32 2.62
CA GLN A 244 -9.87 17.09 2.61
C GLN A 244 -9.04 15.86 2.21
N ILE A 245 -8.12 16.00 1.26
CA ILE A 245 -7.14 14.94 0.90
C ILE A 245 -6.29 14.59 2.12
N PHE A 246 -5.77 15.59 2.82
CA PHE A 246 -4.94 15.39 4.01
C PHE A 246 -5.71 14.79 5.18
N GLN A 247 -6.96 15.18 5.38
CA GLN A 247 -7.80 14.63 6.45
C GLN A 247 -7.98 13.11 6.35
N VAL A 248 -7.98 12.58 5.12
CA VAL A 248 -8.06 11.13 4.89
C VAL A 248 -6.68 10.51 4.76
N GLY A 249 -5.80 11.14 4.02
CA GLY A 249 -4.55 10.55 3.58
C GLY A 249 -3.45 10.56 4.63
N ILE A 250 -3.25 11.66 5.36
CA ILE A 250 -2.21 11.74 6.40
C ILE A 250 -2.41 10.67 7.48
N PRO A 251 -3.62 10.50 8.08
CA PRO A 251 -3.83 9.44 9.04
C PRO A 251 -3.58 8.03 8.46
N ALA A 252 -3.93 7.80 7.18
CA ALA A 252 -3.67 6.52 6.52
C ALA A 252 -2.16 6.24 6.38
N GLY A 253 -1.39 7.25 5.97
CA GLY A 253 0.07 7.15 5.86
C GLY A 253 0.76 6.93 7.21
N ILE A 254 0.37 7.68 8.23
CA ILE A 254 0.88 7.51 9.61
C ILE A 254 0.58 6.11 10.11
N GLN A 255 -0.66 5.60 9.93
CA GLN A 255 -1.02 4.25 10.34
C GLN A 255 -0.09 3.20 9.72
N SER A 256 0.14 3.27 8.40
CA SER A 256 1.00 2.32 7.71
C SER A 256 2.44 2.38 8.22
N THR A 257 2.98 3.58 8.45
CA THR A 257 4.34 3.78 8.96
C THR A 257 4.49 3.21 10.38
N VAL A 258 3.54 3.49 11.28
CA VAL A 258 3.59 3.04 12.67
C VAL A 258 3.42 1.51 12.79
N ILE A 259 2.57 0.91 11.96
CA ILE A 259 2.42 -0.56 11.91
C ILE A 259 3.72 -1.21 11.43
N ASN A 260 4.38 -0.65 10.41
CA ASN A 260 5.68 -1.15 9.95
C ASN A 260 6.74 -1.08 11.05
N PHE A 261 6.77 0.00 11.84
CA PHE A 261 7.65 0.10 12.99
C PHE A 261 7.39 -1.00 14.03
N SER A 262 6.12 -1.35 14.29
CA SER A 262 5.75 -2.48 15.15
C SER A 262 6.30 -3.82 14.64
N ASN A 263 6.36 -4.03 13.33
CA ASN A 263 6.96 -5.24 12.75
C ASN A 263 8.48 -5.30 13.01
N VAL A 264 9.17 -4.16 13.04
CA VAL A 264 10.60 -4.08 13.42
C VAL A 264 10.83 -4.51 14.86
N LEU A 265 9.95 -4.13 15.79
CA LEU A 265 10.02 -4.59 17.19
C LEU A 265 9.86 -6.11 17.31
N LEU A 266 8.94 -6.70 16.56
CA LEU A 266 8.78 -8.16 16.50
C LEU A 266 10.01 -8.83 15.91
N GLN A 267 10.55 -8.30 14.82
CA GLN A 267 11.80 -8.78 14.21
C GLN A 267 12.96 -8.79 15.22
N SER A 268 13.14 -7.70 15.99
CA SER A 268 14.15 -7.62 17.05
C SER A 268 13.98 -8.72 18.08
N SER A 269 12.74 -9.05 18.45
CA SER A 269 12.45 -10.17 19.38
C SER A 269 12.78 -11.53 18.76
N VAL A 270 12.49 -11.74 17.46
CA VAL A 270 12.88 -12.97 16.73
C VAL A 270 14.39 -13.11 16.69
N ASN A 271 15.12 -12.02 16.48
CA ASN A 271 16.58 -12.03 16.41
C ASN A 271 17.23 -12.59 17.70
N SER A 272 16.55 -12.45 18.85
CA SER A 272 17.05 -12.99 20.12
C SER A 272 17.04 -14.53 20.22
N PHE A 273 16.43 -15.24 19.23
CA PHE A 273 16.46 -16.70 19.13
C PHE A 273 17.58 -17.25 18.23
N GLY A 274 18.38 -16.36 17.63
CA GLY A 274 19.51 -16.74 16.81
C GLY A 274 19.21 -16.80 15.30
N SER A 275 20.23 -17.19 14.53
CA SER A 275 20.23 -17.09 13.06
C SER A 275 19.18 -17.98 12.37
N VAL A 276 18.92 -19.17 12.92
CA VAL A 276 17.91 -20.10 12.39
C VAL A 276 16.50 -19.49 12.43
N ALA A 277 16.13 -18.90 13.58
CA ALA A 277 14.85 -18.23 13.75
C ALA A 277 14.72 -16.99 12.85
N MET A 278 15.81 -16.21 12.73
CA MET A 278 15.85 -15.05 11.84
C MET A 278 15.65 -15.44 10.38
N ALA A 279 16.32 -16.49 9.92
CA ALA A 279 16.21 -16.98 8.55
C ALA A 279 14.79 -17.51 8.27
N GLY A 280 14.22 -18.31 9.17
CA GLY A 280 12.85 -18.82 9.05
C GLY A 280 11.80 -17.72 9.04
N TYR A 281 11.94 -16.71 9.91
CA TYR A 281 11.07 -15.54 9.93
C TYR A 281 11.16 -14.73 8.63
N THR A 282 12.38 -14.50 8.12
CA THR A 282 12.58 -13.73 6.89
C THR A 282 11.95 -14.43 5.70
N ALA A 283 12.13 -15.74 5.55
CA ALA A 283 11.52 -16.52 4.48
C ALA A 283 9.98 -16.49 4.56
N ALA A 284 9.42 -16.71 5.76
CA ALA A 284 7.98 -16.64 5.97
C ALA A 284 7.41 -15.23 5.73
N ASN A 285 8.14 -14.17 6.12
CA ASN A 285 7.70 -12.78 5.94
C ASN A 285 7.63 -12.39 4.45
N ASN A 286 8.50 -12.94 3.60
CA ASN A 286 8.37 -12.76 2.15
C ASN A 286 7.07 -13.39 1.60
N ILE A 287 6.69 -14.57 2.09
CA ILE A 287 5.42 -15.21 1.73
C ILE A 287 4.23 -14.35 2.18
N PHE A 288 4.28 -13.78 3.39
CA PHE A 288 3.25 -12.85 3.87
C PHE A 288 3.11 -11.60 3.03
N GLY A 289 4.19 -11.11 2.44
CA GLY A 289 4.13 -9.95 1.54
C GLY A 289 3.14 -10.17 0.39
N PHE A 290 3.14 -11.34 -0.24
CA PHE A 290 2.21 -11.69 -1.30
C PHE A 290 0.75 -11.80 -0.82
N LEU A 291 0.53 -12.41 0.36
CA LEU A 291 -0.78 -12.49 0.97
C LEU A 291 -1.32 -11.09 1.30
N TYR A 292 -0.48 -10.26 1.91
CA TYR A 292 -0.85 -8.90 2.27
C TYR A 292 -1.18 -8.03 1.06
N ALA A 293 -0.40 -8.11 -0.02
CA ALA A 293 -0.69 -7.38 -1.26
C ALA A 293 -2.08 -7.73 -1.82
N SER A 294 -2.46 -9.01 -1.73
CA SER A 294 -3.77 -9.50 -2.18
C SER A 294 -4.92 -8.96 -1.33
N ILE A 295 -4.78 -8.97 0.00
CA ILE A 295 -5.80 -8.46 0.93
C ILE A 295 -5.90 -6.93 0.84
N ASN A 296 -4.78 -6.23 0.74
CA ASN A 296 -4.75 -4.77 0.58
C ASN A 296 -5.50 -4.32 -0.67
N ALA A 297 -5.48 -5.10 -1.76
CA ALA A 297 -6.26 -4.81 -2.96
C ALA A 297 -7.78 -4.77 -2.67
N VAL A 298 -8.29 -5.70 -1.85
CA VAL A 298 -9.69 -5.71 -1.43
C VAL A 298 -10.02 -4.52 -0.54
N THR A 299 -9.10 -4.12 0.34
CA THR A 299 -9.25 -2.93 1.19
C THR A 299 -9.34 -1.64 0.35
N GLN A 300 -8.50 -1.50 -0.68
CA GLN A 300 -8.58 -0.38 -1.62
C GLN A 300 -9.88 -0.39 -2.41
N ALA A 301 -10.38 -1.58 -2.82
CA ALA A 301 -11.68 -1.73 -3.45
C ALA A 301 -12.81 -1.28 -2.51
N CYS A 302 -12.82 -1.77 -1.27
CA CYS A 302 -13.79 -1.39 -0.23
C CYS A 302 -13.85 0.14 -0.07
N MET A 303 -12.69 0.79 0.03
CA MET A 303 -12.59 2.24 0.19
C MET A 303 -13.16 2.99 -1.02
N SER A 304 -12.81 2.60 -2.25
CA SER A 304 -13.27 3.26 -3.48
C SER A 304 -14.76 3.08 -3.71
N PHE A 305 -15.29 1.84 -3.53
CA PHE A 305 -16.70 1.54 -3.64
C PHE A 305 -17.53 2.26 -2.58
N THR A 306 -17.08 2.26 -1.34
CA THR A 306 -17.73 3.00 -0.24
C THR A 306 -17.75 4.50 -0.54
N SER A 307 -16.66 5.08 -1.03
CA SER A 307 -16.57 6.51 -1.32
C SER A 307 -17.50 6.93 -2.45
N GLN A 308 -17.60 6.15 -3.54
CA GLN A 308 -18.54 6.43 -4.62
C GLN A 308 -19.98 6.34 -4.13
N ASN A 309 -20.34 5.27 -3.39
CA ASN A 309 -21.70 5.11 -2.86
C ASN A 309 -22.07 6.17 -1.81
N TYR A 310 -21.08 6.64 -1.04
CA TYR A 310 -21.24 7.77 -0.13
C TYR A 310 -21.55 9.07 -0.89
N GLY A 311 -20.88 9.32 -2.03
CA GLY A 311 -21.10 10.47 -2.89
C GLY A 311 -22.54 10.58 -3.41
N VAL A 312 -23.17 9.45 -3.73
CA VAL A 312 -24.56 9.37 -4.21
C VAL A 312 -25.59 9.07 -3.11
N GLY A 313 -25.17 8.96 -1.85
CA GLY A 313 -26.08 8.73 -0.72
C GLY A 313 -26.63 7.31 -0.57
N LYS A 314 -26.06 6.31 -1.26
CA LYS A 314 -26.53 4.90 -1.22
C LYS A 314 -26.02 4.15 0.01
N TRP A 315 -26.48 4.54 1.20
CA TRP A 315 -25.97 4.03 2.48
C TRP A 315 -26.18 2.52 2.67
N LYS A 316 -27.33 1.95 2.24
CA LYS A 316 -27.60 0.49 2.29
C LYS A 316 -26.57 -0.29 1.45
N ARG A 317 -26.16 0.30 0.31
CA ARG A 317 -25.20 -0.32 -0.56
C ARG A 317 -23.78 -0.27 0.04
N MET A 318 -23.44 0.77 0.82
CA MET A 318 -22.17 0.84 1.54
C MET A 318 -22.01 -0.30 2.55
N ASP A 319 -23.09 -0.64 3.29
CA ASP A 319 -23.09 -1.79 4.20
C ASP A 319 -22.84 -3.10 3.45
N ARG A 320 -23.54 -3.28 2.32
CA ARG A 320 -23.35 -4.47 1.48
C ARG A 320 -21.94 -4.57 0.90
N VAL A 321 -21.34 -3.44 0.48
CA VAL A 321 -19.95 -3.39 0.02
C VAL A 321 -19.02 -3.91 1.11
N LEU A 322 -19.17 -3.46 2.35
CA LEU A 322 -18.32 -3.95 3.46
C LEU A 322 -18.48 -5.45 3.67
N VAL A 323 -19.72 -5.97 3.69
CA VAL A 323 -19.98 -7.41 3.87
C VAL A 323 -19.38 -8.22 2.72
N ASP A 324 -19.58 -7.81 1.48
CA ASP A 324 -19.06 -8.50 0.30
C ASP A 324 -17.51 -8.47 0.28
N CYS A 325 -16.89 -7.36 0.77
CA CYS A 325 -15.43 -7.26 0.94
C CYS A 325 -14.92 -8.17 2.06
N LEU A 326 -15.64 -8.30 3.18
CA LEU A 326 -15.28 -9.24 4.26
C LEU A 326 -15.31 -10.69 3.75
N ILE A 327 -16.34 -11.07 3.00
CA ILE A 327 -16.45 -12.40 2.38
C ILE A 327 -15.30 -12.62 1.40
N LEU A 328 -15.07 -11.68 0.47
CA LEU A 328 -14.02 -11.79 -0.54
C LEU A 328 -12.62 -11.88 0.08
N SER A 329 -12.32 -11.03 1.08
CA SER A 329 -11.05 -11.03 1.79
C SER A 329 -10.83 -12.33 2.56
N THR A 330 -11.87 -12.87 3.21
CA THR A 330 -11.81 -14.16 3.90
C THR A 330 -11.54 -15.29 2.92
N THR A 331 -12.25 -15.32 1.79
CA THR A 331 -12.06 -16.35 0.75
C THR A 331 -10.62 -16.32 0.21
N ILE A 332 -10.11 -15.13 -0.13
CA ILE A 332 -8.74 -14.94 -0.61
C ILE A 332 -7.73 -15.37 0.46
N ALA A 333 -7.92 -14.96 1.71
CA ALA A 333 -7.03 -15.31 2.82
C ALA A 333 -7.00 -16.83 3.07
N LEU A 334 -8.14 -17.51 3.03
CA LEU A 334 -8.21 -18.96 3.21
C LEU A 334 -7.59 -19.72 2.04
N ILE A 335 -7.82 -19.30 0.80
CA ILE A 335 -7.24 -19.95 -0.38
C ILE A 335 -5.72 -19.74 -0.41
N LEU A 336 -5.25 -18.49 -0.35
CA LEU A 336 -3.83 -18.18 -0.44
C LEU A 336 -3.08 -18.55 0.84
N GLY A 337 -3.64 -18.28 2.03
CA GLY A 337 -3.05 -18.63 3.31
C GLY A 337 -3.03 -20.13 3.55
N GLY A 338 -4.13 -20.83 3.24
CA GLY A 338 -4.19 -22.30 3.27
C GLY A 338 -3.22 -22.93 2.28
N GLY A 339 -3.15 -22.40 1.05
CA GLY A 339 -2.15 -22.82 0.05
C GLY A 339 -0.72 -22.56 0.52
N ALA A 340 -0.43 -21.40 1.08
CA ALA A 340 0.89 -21.08 1.62
C ALA A 340 1.31 -21.98 2.79
N TYR A 341 0.37 -22.47 3.59
CA TYR A 341 0.65 -23.42 4.65
C TYR A 341 0.84 -24.86 4.09
N LEU A 342 -0.07 -25.31 3.21
CA LEU A 342 -0.02 -26.65 2.63
C LEU A 342 1.24 -26.89 1.78
N PHE A 343 1.63 -25.91 0.97
CA PHE A 343 2.86 -25.93 0.17
C PHE A 343 4.03 -25.21 0.87
N GLY A 344 3.91 -24.97 2.19
CA GLY A 344 4.88 -24.22 2.98
C GLY A 344 6.30 -24.77 2.91
N PRO A 345 6.53 -26.10 3.06
CA PRO A 345 7.87 -26.66 2.94
C PRO A 345 8.53 -26.37 1.58
N GLU A 346 7.78 -26.51 0.49
CA GLU A 346 8.25 -26.24 -0.87
C GLU A 346 8.53 -24.75 -1.11
N LEU A 347 7.65 -23.88 -0.60
CA LEU A 347 7.84 -22.44 -0.69
C LEU A 347 9.04 -21.97 0.11
N LEU A 348 9.27 -22.53 1.30
CA LEU A 348 10.43 -22.19 2.14
C LEU A 348 11.73 -22.73 1.54
N LYS A 349 11.71 -23.88 0.84
CA LYS A 349 12.86 -24.42 0.11
C LYS A 349 13.36 -23.51 -1.01
N ILE A 350 12.53 -22.59 -1.51
CA ILE A 350 13.01 -21.58 -2.46
C ILE A 350 14.08 -20.67 -1.81
N TYR A 351 14.04 -20.52 -0.48
CA TYR A 351 14.92 -19.63 0.27
C TYR A 351 16.08 -20.37 0.97
N THR A 352 15.89 -21.64 1.37
CA THR A 352 16.86 -22.41 2.15
C THR A 352 16.61 -23.90 2.07
N ASP A 353 17.69 -24.70 2.10
CA ASP A 353 17.63 -26.16 2.21
C ASP A 353 17.78 -26.65 3.68
N ASP A 354 18.02 -25.74 4.64
CA ASP A 354 18.18 -26.07 6.05
C ASP A 354 16.83 -26.46 6.67
N SER A 355 16.74 -27.72 7.10
CA SER A 355 15.53 -28.31 7.70
C SER A 355 15.09 -27.59 8.98
N GLN A 356 16.03 -27.07 9.79
CA GLN A 356 15.71 -26.33 11.01
C GLN A 356 15.09 -24.98 10.70
N VAL A 357 15.61 -24.29 9.68
CA VAL A 357 15.05 -23.01 9.19
C VAL A 357 13.65 -23.23 8.60
N ILE A 358 13.47 -24.30 7.81
CA ILE A 358 12.15 -24.67 7.26
C ILE A 358 11.15 -24.97 8.37
N SER A 359 11.55 -25.75 9.39
CA SER A 359 10.67 -26.06 10.54
C SER A 359 10.24 -24.81 11.29
N CYS A 360 11.18 -23.88 11.54
CA CYS A 360 10.89 -22.60 12.17
C CYS A 360 9.95 -21.74 11.30
N GLY A 361 10.19 -21.68 9.98
CA GLY A 361 9.32 -20.99 9.03
C GLY A 361 7.90 -21.57 9.00
N MET A 362 7.76 -22.89 9.08
CA MET A 362 6.46 -23.57 9.13
C MET A 362 5.68 -23.24 10.41
N GLU A 363 6.36 -23.15 11.56
CA GLU A 363 5.73 -22.71 12.80
C GLU A 363 5.15 -21.31 12.68
N ILE A 364 5.88 -20.38 12.07
CA ILE A 364 5.41 -19.03 11.80
C ILE A 364 4.20 -19.04 10.85
N LEU A 365 4.30 -19.78 9.74
CA LEU A 365 3.21 -19.91 8.77
C LEU A 365 1.93 -20.42 9.43
N LEU A 366 2.02 -21.41 10.32
CA LEU A 366 0.86 -21.96 11.04
C LEU A 366 0.07 -20.87 11.78
N TYR A 367 0.75 -20.07 12.61
CA TYR A 367 0.05 -19.08 13.45
C TYR A 367 -0.43 -17.86 12.69
N THR A 368 0.19 -17.55 11.56
CA THR A 368 -0.13 -16.33 10.81
C THR A 368 -1.02 -16.60 9.61
N THR A 369 -0.74 -17.59 8.74
CA THR A 369 -1.52 -17.79 7.51
C THR A 369 -2.92 -18.29 7.74
N VAL A 370 -3.12 -19.20 8.72
CA VAL A 370 -4.44 -19.74 9.06
C VAL A 370 -5.36 -18.63 9.60
N THR A 371 -4.80 -17.67 10.34
CA THR A 371 -5.55 -16.56 10.92
C THR A 371 -5.51 -15.28 10.07
N TYR A 372 -4.96 -15.34 8.85
CA TYR A 372 -4.68 -14.14 8.05
C TYR A 372 -5.94 -13.38 7.60
N PHE A 373 -7.09 -14.04 7.56
CA PHE A 373 -8.38 -13.37 7.31
C PHE A 373 -8.69 -12.28 8.35
N LEU A 374 -8.20 -12.46 9.60
CA LEU A 374 -8.33 -11.43 10.64
C LEU A 374 -7.55 -10.16 10.28
N CYS A 375 -6.35 -10.30 9.68
CA CYS A 375 -5.60 -9.16 9.16
C CYS A 375 -6.41 -8.38 8.12
N GLY A 376 -7.09 -9.09 7.21
CA GLY A 376 -7.98 -8.46 6.23
C GLY A 376 -9.15 -7.71 6.88
N TRP A 377 -9.80 -8.31 7.87
CA TRP A 377 -10.90 -7.66 8.58
C TRP A 377 -10.44 -6.42 9.33
N MET A 378 -9.27 -6.48 9.97
CA MET A 378 -8.66 -5.35 10.66
C MET A 378 -8.47 -4.13 9.74
N ASP A 379 -8.18 -4.34 8.45
CA ASP A 379 -7.96 -3.27 7.48
C ASP A 379 -9.24 -2.83 6.74
N LEU A 380 -10.23 -3.70 6.61
CA LEU A 380 -11.48 -3.40 5.88
C LEU A 380 -12.37 -2.39 6.60
N PHE A 381 -12.50 -2.47 7.93
CA PHE A 381 -13.28 -1.48 8.69
C PHE A 381 -12.70 -0.07 8.57
N PRO A 382 -11.42 0.17 8.82
CA PRO A 382 -10.79 1.47 8.53
C PRO A 382 -10.91 1.88 7.06
N GLY A 383 -10.77 0.93 6.12
CA GLY A 383 -10.93 1.17 4.69
C GLY A 383 -12.32 1.72 4.35
N SER A 384 -13.38 1.12 4.88
CA SER A 384 -14.76 1.60 4.73
C SER A 384 -14.95 2.98 5.37
N LEU A 385 -14.44 3.20 6.58
CA LEU A 385 -14.52 4.50 7.26
C LEU A 385 -13.77 5.61 6.52
N ARG A 386 -12.60 5.29 5.95
CA ARG A 386 -11.85 6.20 5.06
C ARG A 386 -12.66 6.56 3.81
N GLY A 387 -13.34 5.59 3.20
CA GLY A 387 -14.26 5.83 2.08
C GLY A 387 -15.36 6.81 2.43
N MET A 388 -15.83 6.86 3.69
CA MET A 388 -16.75 7.86 4.20
C MET A 388 -16.06 9.20 4.57
N GLY A 389 -14.75 9.31 4.43
CA GLY A 389 -13.96 10.49 4.80
C GLY A 389 -13.60 10.58 6.29
N LYS A 390 -13.73 9.49 7.05
CA LYS A 390 -13.41 9.41 8.48
C LYS A 390 -12.16 8.53 8.67
N SER A 391 -11.00 9.15 8.86
CA SER A 391 -9.70 8.45 8.88
C SER A 391 -8.97 8.54 10.22
N ILE A 392 -9.14 9.64 10.98
CA ILE A 392 -8.37 9.90 12.20
C ILE A 392 -8.68 8.88 13.29
N VAL A 393 -9.95 8.69 13.65
CA VAL A 393 -10.34 7.77 14.73
C VAL A 393 -9.96 6.33 14.40
N PRO A 394 -10.27 5.81 13.19
CA PRO A 394 -9.80 4.48 12.79
C PRO A 394 -8.28 4.31 12.86
N MET A 395 -7.50 5.32 12.46
CA MET A 395 -6.05 5.28 12.56
C MET A 395 -5.59 5.14 14.03
N ILE A 396 -6.11 5.96 14.93
CA ILE A 396 -5.76 5.90 16.37
C ILE A 396 -6.07 4.52 16.95
N LEU A 397 -7.26 3.97 16.65
CA LEU A 397 -7.68 2.67 17.14
C LEU A 397 -6.86 1.52 16.53
N SER A 398 -6.46 1.60 15.25
CA SER A 398 -5.55 0.63 14.66
C SER A 398 -4.16 0.67 15.31
N VAL A 399 -3.63 1.86 15.59
CA VAL A 399 -2.34 2.01 16.28
C VAL A 399 -2.41 1.45 17.70
N ILE A 400 -3.43 1.81 18.48
CA ILE A 400 -3.60 1.29 19.86
C ILE A 400 -3.81 -0.23 19.83
N GLY A 401 -4.71 -0.72 18.99
CA GLY A 401 -5.05 -2.14 18.91
C GLY A 401 -3.89 -3.01 18.43
N THR A 402 -3.19 -2.60 17.35
CA THR A 402 -2.11 -3.39 16.77
C THR A 402 -0.80 -3.16 17.52
N VAL A 403 -0.33 -1.90 17.54
CA VAL A 403 1.01 -1.55 18.07
C VAL A 403 1.01 -1.59 19.59
N GLY A 404 -0.02 -1.02 20.24
CA GLY A 404 -0.16 -1.06 21.69
C GLY A 404 -0.20 -2.48 22.23
N THR A 405 -1.02 -3.35 21.64
CA THR A 405 -1.08 -4.77 22.04
C THR A 405 0.26 -5.47 21.87
N ARG A 406 0.96 -5.26 20.75
CA ARG A 406 2.27 -5.88 20.51
C ARG A 406 3.34 -5.39 21.46
N ILE A 407 3.35 -4.10 21.81
CA ILE A 407 4.26 -3.56 22.84
C ILE A 407 4.00 -4.23 24.19
N VAL A 408 2.74 -4.26 24.63
CA VAL A 408 2.38 -4.95 25.91
C VAL A 408 2.77 -6.43 25.86
N TRP A 409 2.58 -7.10 24.71
CA TRP A 409 2.94 -8.50 24.54
C TRP A 409 4.45 -8.74 24.60
N ILE A 410 5.25 -7.94 23.87
CA ILE A 410 6.70 -8.08 23.82
C ILE A 410 7.36 -7.79 25.17
N PHE A 411 6.90 -6.77 25.89
CA PHE A 411 7.51 -6.38 27.16
C PHE A 411 6.86 -7.01 28.39
N GLY A 412 5.60 -7.45 28.33
CA GLY A 412 4.87 -8.02 29.45
C GLY A 412 4.77 -9.55 29.46
N ILE A 413 4.36 -10.15 28.32
CA ILE A 413 4.05 -11.59 28.23
C ILE A 413 5.26 -12.37 27.74
N PHE A 414 5.88 -11.93 26.64
CA PHE A 414 6.99 -12.65 26.01
C PHE A 414 8.21 -12.89 26.94
N PRO A 415 8.63 -11.99 27.84
CA PRO A 415 9.74 -12.27 28.75
C PRO A 415 9.46 -13.40 29.73
N ARG A 416 8.19 -13.63 30.08
CA ARG A 416 7.77 -14.70 31.01
C ARG A 416 7.65 -16.06 30.34
N PHE A 417 7.30 -16.09 29.07
CA PHE A 417 7.07 -17.31 28.28
C PHE A 417 7.88 -17.26 26.98
N ARG A 418 9.20 -17.25 27.08
CA ARG A 418 10.11 -17.02 25.97
C ARG A 418 10.10 -18.18 24.97
N SER A 419 9.21 -18.12 23.97
CA SER A 419 9.14 -19.04 22.84
C SER A 419 8.68 -18.34 21.58
N LEU A 420 9.09 -18.85 20.39
CA LEU A 420 8.65 -18.34 19.09
C LEU A 420 7.13 -18.43 18.93
N LYS A 421 6.53 -19.53 19.39
CA LYS A 421 5.08 -19.71 19.41
C LYS A 421 4.36 -18.56 20.10
N ILE A 422 4.78 -18.22 21.32
CA ILE A 422 4.19 -17.10 22.09
C ILE A 422 4.39 -15.78 21.35
N LEU A 423 5.55 -15.56 20.74
CA LEU A 423 5.79 -14.36 19.99
C LEU A 423 4.84 -14.23 18.78
N PHE A 424 4.62 -15.31 18.03
CA PHE A 424 3.76 -15.28 16.82
C PHE A 424 2.26 -15.25 17.14
N ILE A 425 1.81 -15.78 18.28
CA ILE A 425 0.43 -15.61 18.77
C ILE A 425 0.07 -14.13 18.97
N SER A 426 1.05 -13.25 19.15
CA SER A 426 0.80 -11.80 19.22
C SER A 426 0.13 -11.23 17.96
N TYR A 427 0.33 -11.85 16.78
CA TYR A 427 -0.32 -11.41 15.54
C TYR A 427 -1.85 -11.56 15.60
N PRO A 428 -2.41 -12.78 15.73
CA PRO A 428 -3.86 -12.95 15.78
C PRO A 428 -4.49 -12.23 16.97
N VAL A 429 -3.83 -12.17 18.14
CA VAL A 429 -4.37 -11.46 19.31
C VAL A 429 -4.47 -9.96 19.01
N SER A 430 -3.42 -9.34 18.45
CA SER A 430 -3.45 -7.92 18.10
C SER A 430 -4.50 -7.63 17.01
N TRP A 431 -4.69 -8.52 16.04
CA TRP A 431 -5.73 -8.38 15.02
C TRP A 431 -7.13 -8.45 15.60
N ILE A 432 -7.41 -9.41 16.49
CA ILE A 432 -8.73 -9.55 17.15
C ILE A 432 -9.05 -8.30 17.98
N ILE A 433 -8.11 -7.82 18.80
CA ILE A 433 -8.32 -6.61 19.61
C ILE A 433 -8.59 -5.41 18.69
N THR A 434 -7.81 -5.26 17.62
CA THR A 434 -8.01 -4.16 16.66
C THR A 434 -9.37 -4.27 15.97
N ILE A 435 -9.80 -5.46 15.56
CA ILE A 435 -11.13 -5.68 14.95
C ILE A 435 -12.24 -5.25 15.89
N ILE A 436 -12.17 -5.67 17.15
CA ILE A 436 -13.20 -5.30 18.16
C ILE A 436 -13.29 -3.77 18.27
N LEU A 437 -12.17 -3.08 18.42
CA LEU A 437 -12.13 -1.62 18.49
C LEU A 437 -12.67 -0.97 17.20
N GLN A 438 -12.31 -1.50 16.03
CA GLN A 438 -12.76 -0.99 14.74
C GLN A 438 -14.26 -1.24 14.48
N VAL A 439 -14.80 -2.38 14.88
CA VAL A 439 -16.24 -2.68 14.79
C VAL A 439 -17.04 -1.70 15.64
N ILE A 440 -16.61 -1.50 16.90
CA ILE A 440 -17.25 -0.51 17.79
C ILE A 440 -17.22 0.89 17.14
N CYS A 441 -16.05 1.32 16.66
CA CYS A 441 -15.90 2.59 15.97
C CYS A 441 -16.82 2.68 14.74
N PHE A 442 -16.86 1.62 13.92
CA PHE A 442 -17.70 1.58 12.74
C PHE A 442 -19.18 1.75 13.06
N ILE A 443 -19.70 1.07 14.09
CA ILE A 443 -21.10 1.18 14.53
C ILE A 443 -21.42 2.62 14.93
N PHE A 444 -20.56 3.28 15.70
CA PHE A 444 -20.76 4.67 16.14
C PHE A 444 -20.69 5.66 14.97
N VAL A 445 -19.62 5.59 14.18
CA VAL A 445 -19.40 6.51 13.04
C VAL A 445 -20.50 6.33 11.98
N ARG A 446 -20.88 5.09 11.71
CA ARG A 446 -21.97 4.76 10.79
C ARG A 446 -23.29 5.45 11.19
N ARG A 447 -23.66 5.42 12.48
CA ARG A 447 -24.87 6.11 12.97
C ARG A 447 -24.84 7.61 12.64
N ILE A 448 -23.71 8.26 12.91
CA ILE A 448 -23.53 9.70 12.67
C ILE A 448 -23.54 10.01 11.16
N VAL A 449 -22.83 9.23 10.36
CA VAL A 449 -22.68 9.47 8.92
C VAL A 449 -23.97 9.17 8.16
N TYR A 450 -24.76 8.14 8.58
CA TYR A 450 -25.96 7.74 7.88
C TYR A 450 -27.18 8.58 8.25
N ALA A 451 -27.22 9.23 9.40
CA ALA A 451 -28.34 10.05 9.82
C ALA A 451 -28.76 11.12 8.77
N PRO A 452 -27.83 11.96 8.23
CA PRO A 452 -28.18 12.93 7.20
C PRO A 452 -28.56 12.26 5.84
N LEU A 453 -27.99 11.09 5.51
CA LEU A 453 -28.31 10.38 4.27
C LEU A 453 -29.73 9.81 4.31
N LYS A 454 -30.15 9.24 5.45
CA LYS A 454 -31.51 8.75 5.66
C LYS A 454 -32.56 9.86 5.60
N LYS A 455 -32.24 11.03 6.16
CA LYS A 455 -33.13 12.20 6.09
C LYS A 455 -33.34 12.67 4.65
N ARG A 456 -32.31 12.62 3.81
CA ARG A 456 -32.40 12.96 2.38
C ARG A 456 -33.26 11.94 1.61
N GLU A 457 -33.08 10.63 1.89
CA GLU A 457 -33.89 9.57 1.25
C GLU A 457 -35.38 9.68 1.63
N ALA A 458 -35.68 10.09 2.86
CA ALA A 458 -37.05 10.27 3.33
C ALA A 458 -37.74 11.59 2.81
N ALA A 459 -36.96 12.53 2.28
CA ALA A 459 -37.42 13.80 1.75
C ALA A 459 -37.66 13.78 0.22
N VAL A 460 -37.37 12.67 -0.44
CA VAL A 460 -37.60 12.39 -1.87
C VAL A 460 -38.72 11.38 -2.01
#